data_b70c2d04dcae04cf3d6a9065436572e1
#
_entry.id   b70c2d04dcae04cf3d6a9065436572e1
#
_cell.length_a   1.000
_cell.length_b   1.000
_cell.length_c   1.000
_cell.angle_alpha   90.00
_cell.angle_beta   90.00
_cell.angle_gamma   90.00
#
_symmetry.space_group_name_H-M   'P 1'
#
loop_
_entity.id
_entity.type
_entity.pdbx_description
1 polymer ?
#
loop_
_entity_poly.entity_id
_entity_poly.type
_entity_poly.pdbx_seq_one_letter_code
_entity_poly.pdbx_strand_id
1 'polypeptide(L)'
;MFIVNGVSGSSLHCINFGAATEPTCGTGSFIKNSLIFNADCIIGIDVNKDYCEECKNRINDSRVQILNADFFSINLTSIIKKRQDILVIGNPPWVTNSTLAGLNSVNLPEKVNFKGLKGTEALTGASNFDICEYIILKIISALYRTRSTIAMLCKTSVARNVFVEMKRSQIPFNSCNIFEFNAKKVFEINANACLLLIDLNDSSTSPDYCEVYSFDKPDELINRIFYRDGKLHNQAIKYCYDFSGESCFKWRQGVKHDCSKIMELSLCNERLINGLKETVDIELKYVFPLIKSSMFKSAIISASNKYVIVTQKKIKEDTSHIEMDAPKTWKYLTSHKSFFEKRKSSIYKNAPDYSMFGIGEYSYSPYKVGVSGFYKKPLFSLLSSGTGSPIMTDDTSYFICLPSFDTAYTAMLILNSEHVQNYLCSIAFLDSKRPFTKKVLEQIDFHKVLDVIQMADLIQTEKQLGLEHKINEDMFEGFKHLLKMGQMKLPLYAS
;
A
#
# COMPACT_ATOMS: atom_id res chain seq x y z
N MET A 1 -15.13 -17.73 20.26
CA MET A 1 -15.59 -16.87 21.38
C MET A 1 -15.40 -15.37 21.11
N PHE A 2 -14.27 -14.90 20.56
CA PHE A 2 -14.01 -13.47 20.32
C PHE A 2 -14.94 -12.77 19.34
N ILE A 3 -15.34 -13.38 18.21
CA ILE A 3 -16.20 -12.74 17.20
C ILE A 3 -17.63 -12.51 17.71
N VAL A 4 -18.12 -13.40 18.57
CA VAL A 4 -19.49 -13.36 19.08
C VAL A 4 -19.67 -12.30 20.17
N ASN A 5 -18.62 -12.04 20.96
CA ASN A 5 -18.67 -11.02 22.02
C ASN A 5 -18.35 -9.60 21.50
N GLY A 6 -17.76 -9.45 20.32
CA GLY A 6 -17.37 -8.16 19.75
C GLY A 6 -18.47 -7.49 18.92
N VAL A 7 -19.48 -8.23 18.50
CA VAL A 7 -20.67 -7.68 17.87
C VAL A 7 -21.71 -7.58 18.97
N SER A 8 -21.84 -6.39 19.58
CA SER A 8 -22.72 -6.02 20.70
C SER A 8 -23.69 -7.13 21.10
N GLY A 9 -23.45 -7.73 22.25
CA GLY A 9 -23.97 -9.01 22.68
C GLY A 9 -25.48 -9.21 22.80
N SER A 10 -26.30 -8.42 22.12
CA SER A 10 -27.74 -8.56 22.21
C SER A 10 -28.47 -8.75 20.88
N SER A 11 -27.91 -8.36 19.72
CA SER A 11 -28.69 -8.33 18.49
C SER A 11 -28.57 -9.59 17.59
N LEU A 12 -27.41 -10.23 17.48
CA LEU A 12 -27.24 -11.41 16.60
C LEU A 12 -27.84 -12.71 17.18
N HIS A 13 -27.92 -12.85 18.50
CA HIS A 13 -28.53 -14.04 19.12
C HIS A 13 -30.05 -14.15 18.90
N CYS A 14 -30.71 -13.05 18.61
CA CYS A 14 -32.15 -12.99 18.36
C CYS A 14 -32.53 -13.12 16.89
N ILE A 15 -31.53 -13.17 15.98
CA ILE A 15 -31.79 -13.31 14.53
C ILE A 15 -31.86 -14.78 14.15
N ASN A 16 -32.93 -15.14 13.46
CA ASN A 16 -33.07 -16.45 12.83
C ASN A 16 -32.38 -16.43 11.46
N PHE A 17 -31.34 -17.23 11.29
CA PHE A 17 -30.66 -17.36 10.01
C PHE A 17 -31.18 -18.59 9.24
N GLY A 18 -31.54 -18.42 7.98
CA GLY A 18 -31.86 -19.54 7.11
C GLY A 18 -30.61 -20.40 6.80
N ALA A 19 -29.41 -19.82 6.88
CA ALA A 19 -28.15 -20.55 6.83
C ALA A 19 -27.01 -19.75 7.46
N ALA A 20 -26.06 -20.47 8.10
CA ALA A 20 -24.73 -19.96 8.41
C ALA A 20 -23.70 -20.69 7.51
N THR A 21 -22.72 -19.97 6.96
CA THR A 21 -21.71 -20.62 6.09
C THR A 21 -20.30 -20.09 6.38
N GLU A 22 -19.33 -21.00 6.33
CA GLU A 22 -17.90 -20.72 6.43
C GLU A 22 -17.21 -21.21 5.14
N PRO A 23 -16.70 -20.29 4.29
CA PRO A 23 -16.17 -20.61 2.96
C PRO A 23 -14.81 -21.30 2.96
N THR A 24 -14.08 -21.30 4.08
CA THR A 24 -12.76 -21.92 4.27
C THR A 24 -12.66 -22.44 5.70
N CYS A 25 -13.43 -23.52 5.97
CA CYS A 25 -13.73 -23.88 7.35
C CYS A 25 -12.56 -24.55 8.11
N GLY A 26 -11.52 -25.04 7.40
CA GLY A 26 -10.43 -25.77 8.04
C GLY A 26 -10.96 -26.89 8.94
N THR A 27 -10.44 -27.00 10.15
CA THR A 27 -10.87 -27.98 11.15
C THR A 27 -12.14 -27.59 11.92
N GLY A 28 -12.87 -26.55 11.47
CA GLY A 28 -14.21 -26.21 11.92
C GLY A 28 -14.32 -25.33 13.18
N SER A 29 -13.31 -24.50 13.46
CA SER A 29 -13.35 -23.62 14.64
C SER A 29 -14.50 -22.61 14.60
N PHE A 30 -14.75 -22.00 13.45
CA PHE A 30 -15.88 -21.07 13.26
C PHE A 30 -17.21 -21.82 13.16
N ILE A 31 -17.24 -23.00 12.52
CA ILE A 31 -18.44 -23.87 12.45
C ILE A 31 -18.90 -24.20 13.87
N LYS A 32 -17.98 -24.62 14.76
CA LYS A 32 -18.30 -24.91 16.17
C LYS A 32 -18.88 -23.70 16.90
N ASN A 33 -18.31 -22.52 16.67
CA ASN A 33 -18.81 -21.30 17.29
C ASN A 33 -20.14 -20.82 16.69
N SER A 34 -20.43 -21.17 15.43
CA SER A 34 -21.73 -20.80 14.81
C SER A 34 -22.92 -21.62 15.30
N LEU A 35 -22.68 -22.70 16.04
CA LEU A 35 -23.75 -23.46 16.69
C LEU A 35 -24.62 -22.68 17.68
N ILE A 36 -24.07 -21.58 18.22
CA ILE A 36 -24.80 -20.68 19.11
C ILE A 36 -25.86 -19.85 18.40
N PHE A 37 -25.74 -19.67 17.07
CA PHE A 37 -26.73 -18.96 16.29
C PHE A 37 -27.94 -19.85 15.99
N ASN A 38 -29.10 -19.24 15.94
CA ASN A 38 -30.31 -19.93 15.51
C ASN A 38 -30.35 -19.99 13.97
N ALA A 39 -29.62 -20.99 13.40
CA ALA A 39 -29.55 -21.23 11.97
C ALA A 39 -30.15 -22.60 11.62
N ASP A 40 -30.96 -22.64 10.54
CA ASP A 40 -31.56 -23.90 10.06
C ASP A 40 -30.52 -24.88 9.52
N CYS A 41 -29.41 -24.33 8.99
CA CYS A 41 -28.34 -25.10 8.39
C CYS A 41 -27.00 -24.37 8.56
N ILE A 42 -25.94 -25.13 8.85
CA ILE A 42 -24.58 -24.60 8.99
C ILE A 42 -23.68 -25.34 8.00
N ILE A 43 -23.06 -24.59 7.07
CA ILE A 43 -22.31 -25.15 5.96
C ILE A 43 -20.85 -24.75 6.07
N GLY A 44 -19.95 -25.73 6.20
CA GLY A 44 -18.52 -25.54 6.08
C GLY A 44 -18.01 -26.02 4.72
N ILE A 45 -17.09 -25.27 4.13
CA ILE A 45 -16.46 -25.62 2.85
C ILE A 45 -14.95 -25.58 3.05
N ASP A 46 -14.24 -26.62 2.64
CA ASP A 46 -12.79 -26.60 2.58
C ASP A 46 -12.28 -27.51 1.47
N VAL A 47 -11.18 -27.12 0.84
CA VAL A 47 -10.53 -27.91 -0.22
C VAL A 47 -9.76 -29.10 0.32
N ASN A 48 -9.29 -28.99 1.59
CA ASN A 48 -8.49 -30.01 2.23
C ASN A 48 -9.41 -31.09 2.83
N LYS A 49 -9.31 -32.32 2.28
CA LYS A 49 -10.11 -33.46 2.71
C LYS A 49 -9.90 -33.83 4.17
N ASP A 50 -8.65 -33.81 4.65
CA ASP A 50 -8.32 -34.22 6.01
C ASP A 50 -8.91 -33.23 7.03
N TYR A 51 -8.90 -31.92 6.71
CA TYR A 51 -9.56 -30.90 7.52
C TYR A 51 -11.07 -31.08 7.57
N CYS A 52 -11.69 -31.42 6.43
CA CYS A 52 -13.12 -31.71 6.37
C CYS A 52 -13.48 -32.93 7.25
N GLU A 53 -12.69 -34.00 7.21
CA GLU A 53 -12.89 -35.21 8.05
C GLU A 53 -12.70 -34.88 9.53
N GLU A 54 -11.66 -34.13 9.89
CA GLU A 54 -11.46 -33.69 11.27
C GLU A 54 -12.64 -32.83 11.74
N CYS A 55 -13.11 -31.90 10.93
CA CYS A 55 -14.25 -31.05 11.26
C CYS A 55 -15.52 -31.88 11.53
N LYS A 56 -15.84 -32.88 10.67
CA LYS A 56 -16.97 -33.78 10.85
C LYS A 56 -16.87 -34.59 12.13
N ASN A 57 -15.67 -35.06 12.47
CA ASN A 57 -15.45 -35.87 13.70
C ASN A 57 -15.57 -35.04 14.97
N ARG A 58 -15.28 -33.72 14.90
CA ARG A 58 -15.31 -32.80 16.05
C ARG A 58 -16.68 -32.23 16.34
N ILE A 59 -17.58 -32.17 15.34
CA ILE A 59 -18.85 -31.47 15.43
C ILE A 59 -19.98 -32.41 15.08
N ASN A 60 -20.75 -32.76 16.11
CA ASN A 60 -21.91 -33.63 16.00
C ASN A 60 -23.20 -32.81 16.20
N ASP A 61 -23.66 -32.16 15.15
CA ASP A 61 -24.92 -31.41 15.12
C ASP A 61 -25.59 -31.61 13.75
N SER A 62 -26.85 -32.01 13.76
CA SER A 62 -27.60 -32.39 12.57
C SER A 62 -27.78 -31.26 11.56
N ARG A 63 -27.61 -30.00 11.99
CA ARG A 63 -27.65 -28.82 11.11
C ARG A 63 -26.38 -28.63 10.31
N VAL A 64 -25.27 -29.29 10.71
CA VAL A 64 -23.94 -29.06 10.12
C VAL A 64 -23.71 -29.92 8.88
N GLN A 65 -23.31 -29.30 7.80
CA GLN A 65 -22.91 -29.96 6.54
C GLN A 65 -21.48 -29.49 6.17
N ILE A 66 -20.53 -30.41 6.05
CA ILE A 66 -19.16 -30.11 5.65
C ILE A 66 -18.93 -30.63 4.25
N LEU A 67 -18.59 -29.72 3.34
CA LEU A 67 -18.35 -29.97 1.93
C LEU A 67 -16.83 -29.93 1.65
N ASN A 68 -16.28 -31.05 1.16
CA ASN A 68 -14.93 -31.04 0.61
C ASN A 68 -15.00 -30.56 -0.84
N ALA A 69 -14.73 -29.28 -1.05
CA ALA A 69 -14.81 -28.63 -2.36
C ALA A 69 -13.91 -27.40 -2.44
N ASP A 70 -13.50 -27.08 -3.66
CA ASP A 70 -12.79 -25.83 -3.92
C ASP A 70 -13.79 -24.66 -3.98
N PHE A 71 -13.66 -23.73 -3.04
CA PHE A 71 -14.51 -22.54 -2.97
C PHE A 71 -14.46 -21.70 -4.27
N PHE A 72 -13.37 -21.73 -5.01
CA PHE A 72 -13.25 -20.96 -6.26
C PHE A 72 -14.08 -21.54 -7.40
N SER A 73 -14.32 -22.84 -7.41
CA SER A 73 -15.06 -23.53 -8.47
C SER A 73 -16.55 -23.75 -8.15
N ILE A 74 -16.97 -23.64 -6.88
CA ILE A 74 -18.37 -23.88 -6.50
C ILE A 74 -19.30 -22.69 -6.83
N ASN A 75 -20.55 -23.02 -7.08
CA ASN A 75 -21.64 -22.05 -7.14
C ASN A 75 -22.28 -21.88 -5.74
N LEU A 76 -21.90 -20.85 -5.01
CA LEU A 76 -22.37 -20.60 -3.65
C LEU A 76 -23.90 -20.42 -3.59
N THR A 77 -24.50 -19.76 -4.60
CA THR A 77 -25.95 -19.56 -4.67
C THR A 77 -26.74 -20.87 -4.71
N SER A 78 -26.20 -21.91 -5.38
CA SER A 78 -26.85 -23.22 -5.42
C SER A 78 -26.79 -23.95 -4.08
N ILE A 79 -25.72 -23.75 -3.33
CA ILE A 79 -25.51 -24.36 -2.00
C ILE A 79 -26.46 -23.77 -0.97
N ILE A 80 -26.64 -22.44 -1.02
CA ILE A 80 -27.51 -21.71 -0.08
C ILE A 80 -29.00 -21.91 -0.42
N LYS A 81 -29.32 -22.48 -1.58
CA LYS A 81 -30.69 -22.88 -2.00
C LYS A 81 -31.73 -21.78 -1.87
N LYS A 82 -31.42 -20.55 -2.32
CA LYS A 82 -32.31 -19.37 -2.27
C LYS A 82 -32.82 -19.03 -0.85
N ARG A 83 -32.07 -19.36 0.19
CA ARG A 83 -32.40 -18.97 1.55
C ARG A 83 -32.25 -17.47 1.72
N GLN A 84 -32.99 -16.92 2.68
CA GLN A 84 -32.87 -15.54 3.14
C GLN A 84 -32.16 -15.51 4.52
N ASP A 85 -31.75 -14.34 4.93
CA ASP A 85 -31.11 -14.15 6.23
C ASP A 85 -29.87 -15.07 6.42
N ILE A 86 -28.89 -14.90 5.55
CA ILE A 86 -27.68 -15.73 5.53
C ILE A 86 -26.59 -15.06 6.36
N LEU A 87 -25.98 -15.83 7.26
CA LEU A 87 -24.76 -15.42 7.95
C LEU A 87 -23.55 -16.07 7.28
N VAL A 88 -22.57 -15.26 6.85
CA VAL A 88 -21.27 -15.75 6.41
C VAL A 88 -20.22 -15.34 7.43
N ILE A 89 -19.53 -16.31 7.99
CA ILE A 89 -18.43 -16.07 8.96
C ILE A 89 -17.18 -16.80 8.51
N GLY A 90 -16.01 -16.32 8.90
CA GLY A 90 -14.77 -17.07 8.65
C GLY A 90 -13.50 -16.25 8.75
N ASN A 91 -12.40 -16.97 8.60
CA ASN A 91 -11.05 -16.43 8.54
C ASN A 91 -10.34 -16.98 7.30
N PRO A 92 -10.59 -16.42 6.11
CA PRO A 92 -9.92 -16.88 4.89
C PRO A 92 -8.42 -16.61 4.91
N PRO A 93 -7.62 -17.30 4.07
CA PRO A 93 -6.17 -17.14 4.07
C PRO A 93 -5.74 -15.73 3.65
N TRP A 94 -4.85 -15.08 4.44
CA TRP A 94 -4.35 -13.71 4.22
C TRP A 94 -3.07 -13.70 3.37
N VAL A 95 -3.12 -14.32 2.22
CA VAL A 95 -1.99 -14.45 1.29
C VAL A 95 -2.29 -13.83 -0.06
N THR A 96 -1.23 -13.41 -0.75
CA THR A 96 -1.38 -12.90 -2.11
C THR A 96 -1.31 -14.02 -3.14
N ASN A 97 -1.93 -13.81 -4.29
CA ASN A 97 -1.91 -14.78 -5.38
C ASN A 97 -0.49 -15.15 -5.81
N SER A 98 0.44 -14.18 -5.82
CA SER A 98 1.86 -14.45 -6.13
C SER A 98 2.55 -15.33 -5.08
N THR A 99 2.15 -15.25 -3.83
CA THR A 99 2.68 -16.10 -2.75
C THR A 99 2.24 -17.55 -2.95
N LEU A 100 0.96 -17.78 -3.25
CA LEU A 100 0.44 -19.13 -3.56
C LEU A 100 1.06 -19.72 -4.82
N ALA A 101 1.21 -18.92 -5.88
CA ALA A 101 1.88 -19.35 -7.11
C ALA A 101 3.35 -19.76 -6.86
N GLY A 102 4.04 -19.05 -5.96
CA GLY A 102 5.40 -19.39 -5.53
C GLY A 102 5.51 -20.68 -4.72
N LEU A 103 4.40 -21.13 -4.12
CA LEU A 103 4.30 -22.40 -3.38
C LEU A 103 3.79 -23.56 -4.25
N ASN A 104 3.71 -23.39 -5.59
CA ASN A 104 3.18 -24.37 -6.54
C ASN A 104 1.75 -24.86 -6.18
N SER A 105 0.94 -24.00 -5.57
CA SER A 105 -0.46 -24.32 -5.28
C SER A 105 -1.23 -24.51 -6.58
N VAL A 106 -1.89 -25.66 -6.75
CA VAL A 106 -2.77 -25.97 -7.89
C VAL A 106 -4.12 -25.26 -7.78
N ASN A 107 -4.45 -24.75 -6.60
CA ASN A 107 -5.74 -24.13 -6.30
C ASN A 107 -5.60 -22.59 -6.30
N LEU A 108 -5.40 -22.03 -7.49
CA LEU A 108 -5.37 -20.58 -7.71
C LEU A 108 -6.70 -20.13 -8.33
N PRO A 109 -7.32 -19.06 -7.84
CA PRO A 109 -8.49 -18.49 -8.49
C PRO A 109 -8.16 -18.10 -9.93
N GLU A 110 -9.12 -18.28 -10.82
CA GLU A 110 -8.99 -17.77 -12.19
C GLU A 110 -8.70 -16.26 -12.16
N LYS A 111 -7.84 -15.82 -13.06
CA LYS A 111 -7.48 -14.39 -13.19
C LYS A 111 -8.66 -13.60 -13.77
N VAL A 112 -9.68 -13.38 -12.97
CA VAL A 112 -10.81 -12.54 -13.36
C VAL A 112 -10.48 -11.10 -13.06
N ASN A 113 -10.58 -10.22 -14.04
CA ASN A 113 -10.36 -8.78 -13.87
C ASN A 113 -11.59 -8.12 -13.22
N PHE A 114 -11.86 -8.44 -11.95
CA PHE A 114 -12.99 -7.89 -11.19
C PHE A 114 -12.93 -6.35 -11.10
N LYS A 115 -11.72 -5.77 -11.14
CA LYS A 115 -11.53 -4.32 -11.01
C LYS A 115 -11.63 -3.56 -12.32
N GLY A 116 -11.90 -4.24 -13.46
CA GLY A 116 -12.01 -3.59 -14.76
C GLY A 116 -10.76 -2.81 -15.20
N LEU A 117 -9.57 -3.19 -14.70
CA LEU A 117 -8.31 -2.51 -14.97
C LEU A 117 -7.89 -2.67 -16.44
N LYS A 118 -7.29 -1.63 -17.03
CA LYS A 118 -6.83 -1.61 -18.43
C LYS A 118 -5.30 -1.57 -18.50
N GLY A 119 -4.72 -2.12 -19.57
CA GLY A 119 -3.29 -2.03 -19.89
C GLY A 119 -2.38 -2.87 -18.98
N THR A 120 -1.18 -2.36 -18.71
CA THR A 120 -0.15 -3.04 -17.92
C THR A 120 -0.54 -3.26 -16.46
N GLU A 121 -1.47 -2.48 -15.91
CA GLU A 121 -2.00 -2.69 -14.56
C GLU A 121 -2.87 -3.96 -14.48
N ALA A 122 -3.59 -4.30 -15.54
CA ALA A 122 -4.31 -5.57 -15.65
C ALA A 122 -3.35 -6.77 -15.70
N LEU A 123 -2.18 -6.59 -16.30
CA LEU A 123 -1.17 -7.64 -16.46
C LEU A 123 -0.25 -7.82 -15.24
N THR A 124 0.08 -6.74 -14.52
CA THR A 124 1.09 -6.74 -13.45
C THR A 124 0.54 -6.47 -12.06
N GLY A 125 -0.42 -5.55 -11.92
CA GLY A 125 -0.95 -5.11 -10.62
C GLY A 125 -2.15 -5.92 -10.15
N ALA A 126 -3.08 -6.21 -11.04
CA ALA A 126 -4.32 -6.94 -10.72
C ALA A 126 -4.10 -8.45 -10.50
N SER A 127 -2.99 -9.01 -11.00
CA SER A 127 -2.66 -10.42 -10.76
C SER A 127 -2.18 -10.73 -9.34
N ASN A 128 -1.90 -9.71 -8.52
CA ASN A 128 -1.38 -9.88 -7.16
C ASN A 128 -2.38 -9.37 -6.10
N PHE A 129 -3.64 -9.74 -6.22
CA PHE A 129 -4.66 -9.43 -5.21
C PHE A 129 -4.56 -10.37 -4.00
N ASP A 130 -5.11 -9.95 -2.88
CA ASP A 130 -5.23 -10.77 -1.67
C ASP A 130 -6.34 -11.82 -1.87
N ILE A 131 -6.04 -13.08 -1.59
CA ILE A 131 -7.01 -14.18 -1.73
C ILE A 131 -8.25 -13.95 -0.85
N CYS A 132 -8.04 -13.40 0.34
CA CYS A 132 -9.12 -13.03 1.23
C CYS A 132 -10.08 -12.00 0.59
N GLU A 133 -9.52 -10.98 -0.11
CA GLU A 133 -10.31 -9.99 -0.85
C GLU A 133 -11.19 -10.67 -1.92
N TYR A 134 -10.60 -11.60 -2.68
CA TYR A 134 -11.33 -12.34 -3.72
C TYR A 134 -12.47 -13.17 -3.14
N ILE A 135 -12.23 -13.90 -2.06
CA ILE A 135 -13.25 -14.72 -1.39
C ILE A 135 -14.41 -13.85 -0.93
N ILE A 136 -14.14 -12.73 -0.27
CA ILE A 136 -15.17 -11.81 0.22
C ILE A 136 -16.00 -11.23 -0.95
N LEU A 137 -15.35 -10.79 -2.02
CA LEU A 137 -16.05 -10.24 -3.19
C LEU A 137 -16.90 -11.30 -3.91
N LYS A 138 -16.43 -12.55 -3.99
CA LYS A 138 -17.22 -13.66 -4.54
C LYS A 138 -18.46 -13.94 -3.68
N ILE A 139 -18.34 -13.90 -2.36
CA ILE A 139 -19.47 -14.04 -1.43
C ILE A 139 -20.48 -12.91 -1.64
N ILE A 140 -20.03 -11.66 -1.66
CA ILE A 140 -20.88 -10.49 -1.89
C ILE A 140 -21.62 -10.61 -3.22
N SER A 141 -20.93 -11.01 -4.29
CA SER A 141 -21.55 -11.22 -5.61
C SER A 141 -22.64 -12.33 -5.60
N ALA A 142 -22.42 -13.41 -4.85
CA ALA A 142 -23.38 -14.50 -4.72
C ALA A 142 -24.59 -14.14 -3.87
N LEU A 143 -24.42 -13.24 -2.90
CA LEU A 143 -25.45 -12.79 -1.97
C LEU A 143 -26.07 -11.44 -2.34
N TYR A 144 -25.74 -10.93 -3.52
CA TYR A 144 -26.27 -9.67 -4.03
C TYR A 144 -27.80 -9.66 -3.99
N ARG A 145 -28.37 -8.59 -3.43
CA ARG A 145 -29.82 -8.41 -3.23
C ARG A 145 -30.48 -9.45 -2.31
N THR A 146 -29.72 -10.03 -1.40
CA THR A 146 -30.29 -10.84 -0.31
C THR A 146 -30.12 -10.11 1.02
N ARG A 147 -30.92 -10.46 2.02
CA ARG A 147 -30.69 -10.05 3.41
C ARG A 147 -29.64 -10.99 3.99
N SER A 148 -28.42 -10.51 4.10
CA SER A 148 -27.29 -11.35 4.52
C SER A 148 -26.28 -10.54 5.34
N THR A 149 -25.74 -11.18 6.35
CA THR A 149 -24.66 -10.62 7.19
C THR A 149 -23.35 -11.33 6.86
N ILE A 150 -22.31 -10.57 6.54
CA ILE A 150 -20.98 -11.07 6.27
C ILE A 150 -20.05 -10.60 7.38
N ALA A 151 -19.45 -11.52 8.12
CA ALA A 151 -18.55 -11.27 9.24
C ALA A 151 -17.22 -12.00 9.03
N MET A 152 -16.25 -11.35 8.38
CA MET A 152 -15.01 -11.97 7.93
C MET A 152 -13.78 -11.34 8.57
N LEU A 153 -12.88 -12.16 9.08
CA LEU A 153 -11.56 -11.68 9.51
C LEU A 153 -10.68 -11.42 8.29
N CYS A 154 -10.08 -10.25 8.24
CA CYS A 154 -9.21 -9.88 7.13
C CYS A 154 -8.20 -8.78 7.54
N LYS A 155 -7.28 -8.45 6.63
CA LYS A 155 -6.46 -7.24 6.78
C LYS A 155 -7.31 -5.99 6.63
N THR A 156 -7.02 -4.93 7.38
CA THR A 156 -7.74 -3.64 7.24
C THR A 156 -7.68 -3.08 5.82
N SER A 157 -6.58 -3.32 5.09
CA SER A 157 -6.46 -2.95 3.68
C SER A 157 -7.45 -3.71 2.78
N VAL A 158 -7.71 -4.99 3.07
CA VAL A 158 -8.70 -5.81 2.35
C VAL A 158 -10.10 -5.28 2.61
N ALA A 159 -10.44 -5.00 3.86
CA ALA A 159 -11.75 -4.43 4.22
C ALA A 159 -12.04 -3.12 3.46
N ARG A 160 -11.05 -2.22 3.39
CA ARG A 160 -11.15 -0.97 2.63
C ARG A 160 -11.34 -1.20 1.12
N ASN A 161 -10.60 -2.14 0.55
CA ASN A 161 -10.74 -2.50 -0.88
C ASN A 161 -12.13 -3.07 -1.18
N VAL A 162 -12.65 -3.92 -0.31
CA VAL A 162 -14.01 -4.48 -0.43
C VAL A 162 -15.05 -3.36 -0.40
N PHE A 163 -14.93 -2.40 0.53
CA PHE A 163 -15.84 -1.26 0.60
C PHE A 163 -15.80 -0.41 -0.68
N VAL A 164 -14.59 -0.10 -1.21
CA VAL A 164 -14.44 0.61 -2.49
C VAL A 164 -15.13 -0.15 -3.61
N GLU A 165 -14.93 -1.47 -3.69
CA GLU A 165 -15.52 -2.28 -4.76
C GLU A 165 -17.04 -2.34 -4.68
N MET A 166 -17.61 -2.46 -3.47
CA MET A 166 -19.06 -2.42 -3.26
C MET A 166 -19.65 -1.09 -3.73
N LYS A 167 -19.01 0.05 -3.38
CA LYS A 167 -19.46 1.38 -3.82
C LYS A 167 -19.33 1.56 -5.33
N ARG A 168 -18.21 1.12 -5.93
CA ARG A 168 -17.96 1.21 -7.37
C ARG A 168 -18.94 0.37 -8.18
N SER A 169 -19.24 -0.81 -7.68
CA SER A 169 -20.18 -1.75 -8.32
C SER A 169 -21.64 -1.52 -7.94
N GLN A 170 -21.92 -0.46 -7.18
CA GLN A 170 -23.27 -0.08 -6.72
C GLN A 170 -23.99 -1.21 -5.99
N ILE A 171 -23.27 -2.01 -5.21
CA ILE A 171 -23.85 -3.09 -4.40
C ILE A 171 -24.55 -2.47 -3.19
N PRO A 172 -25.86 -2.73 -2.98
CA PRO A 172 -26.60 -2.18 -1.85
C PRO A 172 -26.22 -2.88 -0.54
N PHE A 173 -26.15 -2.09 0.54
CA PHE A 173 -25.90 -2.57 1.89
C PHE A 173 -26.46 -1.57 2.93
N ASN A 174 -26.87 -2.06 4.11
CA ASN A 174 -27.34 -1.24 5.23
C ASN A 174 -26.15 -0.62 5.98
N SER A 175 -25.13 -1.45 6.25
CA SER A 175 -23.93 -1.01 6.96
C SER A 175 -22.68 -1.77 6.50
N CYS A 176 -21.54 -1.11 6.63
CA CYS A 176 -20.21 -1.69 6.44
C CYS A 176 -19.33 -1.18 7.58
N ASN A 177 -18.92 -2.09 8.48
CA ASN A 177 -18.21 -1.75 9.69
C ASN A 177 -16.91 -2.53 9.79
N ILE A 178 -15.86 -1.87 10.26
CA ILE A 178 -14.52 -2.43 10.45
C ILE A 178 -14.20 -2.39 11.94
N PHE A 179 -14.02 -3.54 12.56
CA PHE A 179 -13.60 -3.65 13.95
C PHE A 179 -12.12 -4.01 14.01
N GLU A 180 -11.26 -3.03 14.27
CA GLU A 180 -9.81 -3.21 14.28
C GLU A 180 -9.32 -3.91 15.54
N PHE A 181 -8.39 -4.87 15.39
CA PHE A 181 -7.75 -5.56 16.50
C PHE A 181 -6.25 -5.79 16.25
N ASN A 182 -5.52 -6.08 17.33
CA ASN A 182 -4.11 -6.36 17.26
C ASN A 182 -3.84 -7.83 16.87
N ALA A 183 -3.57 -8.07 15.57
CA ALA A 183 -3.31 -9.41 15.06
C ALA A 183 -2.07 -10.07 15.69
N LYS A 184 -1.10 -9.32 16.19
CA LYS A 184 0.07 -9.86 16.88
C LYS A 184 -0.32 -10.50 18.21
N LYS A 185 -1.29 -9.93 18.93
CA LYS A 185 -1.81 -10.50 20.19
C LYS A 185 -2.65 -11.74 19.97
N VAL A 186 -3.40 -11.81 18.85
CA VAL A 186 -4.40 -12.87 18.59
C VAL A 186 -3.83 -14.02 17.77
N PHE A 187 -2.99 -13.71 16.76
CA PHE A 187 -2.51 -14.67 15.75
C PHE A 187 -0.98 -14.69 15.62
N GLU A 188 -0.24 -13.93 16.44
CA GLU A 188 1.22 -13.76 16.36
C GLU A 188 1.71 -13.20 15.02
N ILE A 189 0.81 -12.61 14.21
CA ILE A 189 1.09 -12.06 12.88
C ILE A 189 1.28 -10.55 12.97
N ASN A 190 2.36 -10.04 12.41
CA ASN A 190 2.60 -8.60 12.33
C ASN A 190 1.86 -7.97 11.13
N ALA A 191 0.54 -7.87 11.25
CA ALA A 191 -0.34 -7.25 10.27
C ALA A 191 -1.45 -6.46 10.97
N ASN A 192 -1.95 -5.42 10.32
CA ASN A 192 -3.17 -4.74 10.74
C ASN A 192 -4.37 -5.55 10.29
N ALA A 193 -5.20 -5.93 11.21
CA ALA A 193 -6.31 -6.84 11.01
C ALA A 193 -7.61 -6.30 11.59
N CYS A 194 -8.71 -6.79 11.05
CA CYS A 194 -10.05 -6.42 11.50
C CYS A 194 -11.04 -7.57 11.30
N LEU A 195 -12.16 -7.45 11.99
CA LEU A 195 -13.40 -8.08 11.60
C LEU A 195 -14.14 -7.10 10.67
N LEU A 196 -14.35 -7.49 9.43
CA LEU A 196 -15.21 -6.79 8.48
C LEU A 196 -16.63 -7.31 8.64
N LEU A 197 -17.54 -6.43 9.03
CA LEU A 197 -18.98 -6.72 9.19
C LEU A 197 -19.78 -5.95 8.14
N ILE A 198 -20.46 -6.65 7.25
CA ILE A 198 -21.29 -6.07 6.20
C ILE A 198 -22.70 -6.61 6.38
N ASP A 199 -23.68 -5.71 6.43
CA ASP A 199 -25.10 -6.03 6.39
C ASP A 199 -25.64 -5.71 4.99
N LEU A 200 -25.82 -6.75 4.16
CA LEU A 200 -26.38 -6.63 2.82
C LEU A 200 -27.90 -6.50 2.88
N ASN A 201 -28.46 -5.76 1.94
CA ASN A 201 -29.89 -5.60 1.80
C ASN A 201 -30.32 -5.64 0.32
N ASP A 202 -31.61 -5.53 0.11
CA ASP A 202 -32.25 -5.45 -1.22
C ASP A 202 -32.65 -4.00 -1.58
N SER A 203 -32.35 -3.02 -0.74
CA SER A 203 -32.65 -1.61 -0.99
C SER A 203 -31.72 -1.02 -2.05
N SER A 204 -32.11 0.11 -2.62
CA SER A 204 -31.29 0.82 -3.63
C SER A 204 -30.31 1.82 -3.02
N THR A 205 -30.33 2.02 -1.71
CA THR A 205 -29.52 3.02 -1.01
C THR A 205 -28.46 2.37 -0.13
N SER A 206 -27.26 2.92 -0.15
CA SER A 206 -26.15 2.49 0.70
C SER A 206 -25.43 3.70 1.26
N PRO A 207 -24.96 3.66 2.51
CA PRO A 207 -24.11 4.72 3.07
C PRO A 207 -22.90 5.00 2.20
N ASP A 208 -22.47 6.27 2.14
CA ASP A 208 -21.22 6.66 1.49
C ASP A 208 -20.02 6.56 2.43
N TYR A 209 -20.18 5.88 3.53
CA TYR A 209 -19.14 5.69 4.53
C TYR A 209 -19.13 4.27 5.09
N CYS A 210 -17.97 3.90 5.61
CA CYS A 210 -17.73 2.72 6.42
C CYS A 210 -17.27 3.18 7.81
N GLU A 211 -17.82 2.61 8.88
CA GLU A 211 -17.46 2.96 10.25
C GLU A 211 -16.34 2.06 10.77
N VAL A 212 -15.41 2.64 11.53
CA VAL A 212 -14.27 1.95 12.12
C VAL A 212 -14.36 2.02 13.63
N TYR A 213 -14.34 0.86 14.27
CA TYR A 213 -14.45 0.67 15.70
C TYR A 213 -13.25 -0.08 16.27
N SER A 214 -13.04 0.02 17.58
CA SER A 214 -12.13 -0.90 18.29
C SER A 214 -12.85 -2.22 18.54
N PHE A 215 -12.18 -3.34 18.24
CA PHE A 215 -12.73 -4.66 18.57
C PHE A 215 -12.87 -4.89 20.09
N ASP A 216 -11.94 -4.32 20.87
CA ASP A 216 -11.98 -4.42 22.34
C ASP A 216 -13.09 -3.53 22.95
N LYS A 217 -13.56 -2.54 22.21
CA LYS A 217 -14.63 -1.60 22.58
C LYS A 217 -15.53 -1.33 21.38
N PRO A 218 -16.46 -2.24 21.07
CA PRO A 218 -17.23 -2.23 19.82
C PRO A 218 -18.21 -1.04 19.70
N ASP A 219 -18.52 -0.37 20.81
CA ASP A 219 -19.38 0.83 20.82
C ASP A 219 -18.57 2.15 20.65
N GLU A 220 -17.23 2.08 20.66
CA GLU A 220 -16.35 3.24 20.48
C GLU A 220 -16.02 3.46 19.02
N LEU A 221 -16.68 4.43 18.38
CA LEU A 221 -16.37 4.85 17.00
C LEU A 221 -15.01 5.55 16.97
N ILE A 222 -14.04 4.92 16.29
CA ILE A 222 -12.67 5.47 16.11
C ILE A 222 -12.66 6.44 14.93
N ASN A 223 -13.28 6.06 13.79
CA ASN A 223 -13.18 6.79 12.54
C ASN A 223 -14.36 6.47 11.62
N ARG A 224 -14.57 7.33 10.62
CA ARG A 224 -15.40 7.04 9.43
C ARG A 224 -14.54 7.19 8.19
N ILE A 225 -14.69 6.25 7.27
CA ILE A 225 -14.02 6.27 5.97
C ILE A 225 -15.11 6.54 4.92
N PHE A 226 -15.02 7.66 4.25
CA PHE A 226 -15.97 8.07 3.21
C PHE A 226 -15.49 7.64 1.82
N TYR A 227 -16.42 7.26 0.97
CA TYR A 227 -16.18 7.07 -0.46
C TYR A 227 -16.73 8.25 -1.24
N ARG A 228 -15.85 9.04 -1.85
CA ARG A 228 -16.19 10.22 -2.66
C ARG A 228 -15.32 10.24 -3.90
N ASP A 229 -15.89 10.56 -5.06
CA ASP A 229 -15.16 10.70 -6.33
C ASP A 229 -14.23 9.51 -6.66
N GLY A 230 -14.70 8.29 -6.36
CA GLY A 230 -13.93 7.07 -6.60
C GLY A 230 -12.82 6.78 -5.60
N LYS A 231 -12.70 7.56 -4.52
CA LYS A 231 -11.61 7.50 -3.53
C LYS A 231 -12.11 7.39 -2.10
N LEU A 232 -11.23 6.91 -1.22
CA LEU A 232 -11.47 6.86 0.22
C LEU A 232 -10.90 8.09 0.90
N HIS A 233 -11.67 8.66 1.83
CA HIS A 233 -11.30 9.79 2.66
C HIS A 233 -11.53 9.46 4.14
N ASN A 234 -10.57 9.77 5.00
CA ASN A 234 -10.74 9.65 6.45
C ASN A 234 -11.52 10.84 7.01
N GLN A 235 -12.44 10.60 7.92
CA GLN A 235 -13.17 11.69 8.61
C GLN A 235 -12.28 12.47 9.57
N ALA A 236 -11.11 11.96 9.96
CA ALA A 236 -10.28 12.49 11.04
C ALA A 236 -9.92 13.97 10.90
N ILE A 237 -10.17 14.60 9.73
CA ILE A 237 -9.87 16.02 9.48
C ILE A 237 -11.11 16.72 8.93
N LYS A 238 -11.80 17.42 9.81
CA LYS A 238 -13.09 18.08 9.56
C LYS A 238 -13.00 19.30 8.63
N TYR A 239 -11.80 19.87 8.43
CA TYR A 239 -11.57 21.12 7.70
C TYR A 239 -10.29 21.01 6.87
N CYS A 240 -10.25 20.18 5.83
CA CYS A 240 -9.18 20.23 4.85
C CYS A 240 -9.74 20.64 3.48
N TYR A 241 -8.95 21.40 2.75
CA TYR A 241 -9.20 21.64 1.33
C TYR A 241 -9.08 20.33 0.55
N ASP A 242 -9.91 20.16 -0.47
CA ASP A 242 -9.77 19.04 -1.38
C ASP A 242 -8.79 19.38 -2.50
N PHE A 243 -7.57 18.88 -2.38
CA PHE A 243 -6.54 19.00 -3.41
C PHE A 243 -6.46 17.77 -4.31
N SER A 244 -7.52 16.94 -4.34
CA SER A 244 -7.57 15.76 -5.19
C SER A 244 -7.53 16.12 -6.66
N GLY A 245 -6.62 15.49 -7.39
CA GLY A 245 -6.47 15.66 -8.82
C GLY A 245 -5.35 14.78 -9.35
N GLU A 246 -4.70 15.23 -10.41
CA GLU A 246 -3.50 14.61 -10.96
C GLU A 246 -2.32 15.56 -10.72
N SER A 247 -1.26 15.03 -10.12
CA SER A 247 -0.05 15.82 -9.90
C SER A 247 0.60 16.22 -11.23
N CYS A 248 0.88 17.50 -11.41
CA CYS A 248 1.65 17.99 -12.55
C CYS A 248 3.12 17.54 -12.52
N PHE A 249 3.63 17.14 -11.35
CA PHE A 249 4.95 16.56 -11.19
C PHE A 249 4.89 15.03 -11.20
N LYS A 250 5.84 14.41 -11.91
CA LYS A 250 5.95 12.96 -11.96
C LYS A 250 6.70 12.45 -10.73
N TRP A 251 5.98 11.86 -9.79
CA TRP A 251 6.57 11.22 -8.63
C TRP A 251 7.39 10.00 -9.02
N ARG A 252 8.59 9.91 -8.50
CA ARG A 252 9.53 8.82 -8.74
C ARG A 252 9.83 8.09 -7.44
N GLN A 253 10.11 6.81 -7.55
CA GLN A 253 10.64 6.00 -6.46
C GLN A 253 12.16 5.97 -6.57
N GLY A 254 12.86 5.90 -5.45
CA GLY A 254 14.30 5.80 -5.44
C GLY A 254 14.84 4.46 -5.93
N VAL A 255 16.16 4.34 -5.96
CA VAL A 255 16.87 3.20 -6.54
C VAL A 255 16.66 1.91 -5.75
N LYS A 256 16.46 0.81 -6.47
CA LYS A 256 16.32 -0.54 -5.95
C LYS A 256 17.39 -1.45 -6.55
N HIS A 257 18.20 -2.05 -5.71
CA HIS A 257 19.28 -2.96 -6.13
C HIS A 257 19.24 -4.33 -5.43
N ASP A 258 18.52 -4.47 -4.32
CA ASP A 258 18.37 -5.70 -3.50
C ASP A 258 19.71 -6.38 -3.12
N CYS A 259 20.79 -5.57 -3.04
CA CYS A 259 22.15 -6.03 -2.74
C CYS A 259 22.88 -5.02 -1.81
N SER A 260 22.23 -4.66 -0.68
CA SER A 260 22.72 -3.57 0.18
C SER A 260 24.09 -3.81 0.79
N LYS A 261 24.47 -5.06 1.06
CA LYS A 261 25.78 -5.37 1.61
C LYS A 261 26.94 -4.98 0.69
N ILE A 262 26.72 -4.95 -0.62
CA ILE A 262 27.73 -4.70 -1.65
C ILE A 262 27.56 -3.32 -2.29
N MET A 263 26.32 -2.95 -2.62
CA MET A 263 26.03 -1.72 -3.37
C MET A 263 25.97 -0.47 -2.47
N GLU A 264 25.64 -0.62 -1.18
CA GLU A 264 25.61 0.51 -0.26
C GLU A 264 26.95 0.63 0.50
N LEU A 265 27.50 1.83 0.47
CA LEU A 265 28.77 2.16 1.09
C LEU A 265 28.58 3.17 2.21
N SER A 266 29.45 3.14 3.20
CA SER A 266 29.54 4.15 4.26
C SER A 266 30.89 4.82 4.20
N LEU A 267 30.92 6.15 4.34
CA LEU A 267 32.17 6.88 4.50
C LEU A 267 32.61 6.81 5.96
N CYS A 268 33.79 6.26 6.21
CA CYS A 268 34.39 6.15 7.52
C CYS A 268 35.89 6.45 7.41
N ASN A 269 36.39 7.47 8.12
CA ASN A 269 37.79 7.91 8.08
C ASN A 269 38.30 8.07 6.62
N GLU A 270 37.51 8.80 5.80
CA GLU A 270 37.82 9.07 4.37
C GLU A 270 37.86 7.83 3.47
N ARG A 271 37.46 6.66 3.96
CA ARG A 271 37.40 5.42 3.21
C ARG A 271 35.97 4.96 3.01
N LEU A 272 35.67 4.44 1.84
CA LEU A 272 34.40 3.81 1.57
C LEU A 272 34.42 2.36 2.10
N ILE A 273 33.40 1.99 2.87
CA ILE A 273 33.26 0.67 3.50
C ILE A 273 31.92 0.10 3.13
N ASN A 274 31.87 -1.15 2.64
CA ASN A 274 30.65 -1.86 2.30
C ASN A 274 29.99 -2.52 3.53
N GLY A 275 28.85 -3.18 3.34
CA GLY A 275 28.12 -3.86 4.41
C GLY A 275 28.79 -5.12 4.95
N LEU A 276 29.87 -5.62 4.31
CA LEU A 276 30.73 -6.70 4.79
C LEU A 276 31.92 -6.19 5.62
N LYS A 277 32.03 -4.87 5.81
CA LYS A 277 33.14 -4.16 6.48
C LYS A 277 34.45 -4.20 5.68
N GLU A 278 34.40 -4.40 4.39
CA GLU A 278 35.55 -4.32 3.49
C GLU A 278 35.77 -2.88 3.04
N THR A 279 37.03 -2.44 2.96
CA THR A 279 37.39 -1.17 2.31
C THR A 279 37.22 -1.32 0.80
N VAL A 280 36.52 -0.35 0.20
CA VAL A 280 36.16 -0.35 -1.21
C VAL A 280 36.95 0.72 -1.94
N ASP A 281 37.82 0.30 -2.87
CA ASP A 281 38.58 1.17 -3.78
C ASP A 281 38.01 1.03 -5.18
N ILE A 282 37.16 1.96 -5.59
CA ILE A 282 36.49 1.98 -6.89
C ILE A 282 36.46 3.39 -7.46
N GLU A 283 36.14 3.53 -8.74
CA GLU A 283 36.03 4.81 -9.42
C GLU A 283 34.83 5.61 -8.89
N LEU A 284 35.08 6.82 -8.39
CA LEU A 284 34.08 7.67 -7.74
C LEU A 284 32.95 8.12 -8.67
N LYS A 285 33.14 8.07 -10.00
CA LYS A 285 32.07 8.39 -10.98
C LYS A 285 30.85 7.46 -10.89
N TYR A 286 30.97 6.30 -10.26
CA TYR A 286 29.89 5.35 -10.00
C TYR A 286 29.35 5.44 -8.57
N VAL A 287 29.88 6.33 -7.73
CA VAL A 287 29.54 6.43 -6.31
C VAL A 287 28.74 7.71 -6.06
N PHE A 288 27.52 7.58 -5.61
CA PHE A 288 26.61 8.70 -5.39
C PHE A 288 26.13 8.76 -3.92
N PRO A 289 25.97 9.97 -3.34
CA PRO A 289 25.34 10.10 -2.02
C PRO A 289 23.97 9.43 -1.99
N LEU A 290 23.67 8.66 -0.94
CA LEU A 290 22.42 7.94 -0.77
C LEU A 290 21.67 8.46 0.45
N ILE A 291 20.42 8.87 0.26
CA ILE A 291 19.48 9.17 1.34
C ILE A 291 18.49 8.03 1.47
N LYS A 292 18.48 7.40 2.65
CA LYS A 292 17.50 6.33 2.99
C LYS A 292 16.29 6.93 3.70
N SER A 293 15.17 6.24 3.68
CA SER A 293 13.94 6.69 4.35
C SER A 293 14.15 7.15 5.79
N SER A 294 15.03 6.51 6.54
CA SER A 294 15.33 6.88 7.94
C SER A 294 16.09 8.20 8.09
N MET A 295 16.59 8.76 6.98
CA MET A 295 17.39 10.00 6.97
C MET A 295 16.54 11.25 6.65
N PHE A 296 15.26 11.11 6.31
CA PHE A 296 14.33 12.23 6.13
C PHE A 296 13.92 12.83 7.48
N LYS A 297 14.85 13.56 8.13
CA LYS A 297 14.69 14.14 9.46
C LYS A 297 14.79 15.66 9.49
N SER A 298 15.18 16.29 8.38
CA SER A 298 15.30 17.74 8.21
C SER A 298 14.70 18.17 6.88
N ALA A 299 14.24 19.41 6.82
CA ALA A 299 13.62 19.97 5.61
C ALA A 299 14.61 20.16 4.45
N ILE A 300 15.91 20.32 4.77
CA ILE A 300 16.99 20.40 3.77
C ILE A 300 18.01 19.32 4.10
N ILE A 301 18.41 18.56 3.09
CA ILE A 301 19.42 17.52 3.18
C ILE A 301 20.45 17.76 2.07
N SER A 302 21.64 18.20 2.46
CA SER A 302 22.72 18.56 1.54
C SER A 302 23.91 17.58 1.54
N ALA A 303 23.96 16.67 2.52
CA ALA A 303 25.04 15.71 2.66
C ALA A 303 24.53 14.34 3.13
N SER A 304 25.33 13.32 2.88
CA SER A 304 25.13 11.96 3.38
C SER A 304 26.47 11.32 3.69
N ASN A 305 26.49 10.49 4.73
CA ASN A 305 27.62 9.57 5.00
C ASN A 305 27.38 8.18 4.40
N LYS A 306 26.25 8.00 3.68
CA LYS A 306 25.93 6.82 2.92
C LYS A 306 26.03 7.10 1.43
N TYR A 307 26.48 6.09 0.70
CA TYR A 307 26.65 6.14 -0.75
C TYR A 307 26.08 4.89 -1.37
N VAL A 308 25.83 4.94 -2.66
CA VAL A 308 25.39 3.81 -3.45
C VAL A 308 26.18 3.74 -4.76
N ILE A 309 26.57 2.52 -5.15
CA ILE A 309 27.16 2.28 -6.47
C ILE A 309 26.01 2.27 -7.47
N VAL A 310 26.08 3.13 -8.50
CA VAL A 310 25.09 3.22 -9.57
C VAL A 310 25.70 2.68 -10.85
N THR A 311 25.22 1.53 -11.28
CA THR A 311 25.77 0.77 -12.41
C THR A 311 25.14 1.10 -13.75
N GLN A 312 24.02 1.83 -13.75
CA GLN A 312 23.20 2.10 -14.94
C GLN A 312 22.68 3.54 -14.92
N LYS A 313 22.50 4.14 -16.08
CA LYS A 313 21.77 5.43 -16.24
C LYS A 313 20.30 5.24 -16.56
N LYS A 314 19.93 4.10 -17.13
CA LYS A 314 18.54 3.73 -17.46
C LYS A 314 18.28 2.25 -17.18
N ILE A 315 17.02 1.91 -16.96
CA ILE A 315 16.60 0.52 -16.71
C ILE A 315 16.97 -0.37 -17.89
N LYS A 316 17.50 -1.58 -17.60
CA LYS A 316 17.98 -2.59 -18.59
C LYS A 316 19.17 -2.14 -19.44
N GLU A 317 19.86 -1.07 -19.09
CA GLU A 317 21.13 -0.75 -19.70
C GLU A 317 22.16 -1.86 -19.44
N ASP A 318 22.91 -2.24 -20.45
CA ASP A 318 23.98 -3.21 -20.29
C ASP A 318 25.07 -2.63 -19.36
N THR A 319 25.50 -3.44 -18.41
CA THR A 319 26.51 -3.05 -17.40
C THR A 319 27.92 -3.47 -17.77
N SER A 320 28.10 -4.20 -18.84
CA SER A 320 29.44 -4.68 -19.29
C SER A 320 30.40 -3.54 -19.65
N HIS A 321 29.85 -2.36 -20.05
CA HIS A 321 30.70 -1.18 -20.32
C HIS A 321 31.54 -0.75 -19.12
N ILE A 322 31.12 -1.11 -17.88
CA ILE A 322 31.84 -0.79 -16.64
C ILE A 322 33.24 -1.45 -16.65
N GLU A 323 33.40 -2.59 -17.30
CA GLU A 323 34.68 -3.29 -17.40
C GLU A 323 35.78 -2.40 -18.01
N MET A 324 35.43 -1.68 -19.08
CA MET A 324 36.35 -0.75 -19.74
C MET A 324 36.43 0.60 -19.06
N ASP A 325 35.26 1.11 -18.65
CA ASP A 325 35.10 2.45 -18.10
C ASP A 325 35.63 2.59 -16.66
N ALA A 326 35.49 1.53 -15.85
CA ALA A 326 35.81 1.53 -14.43
C ALA A 326 36.26 0.16 -13.95
N PRO A 327 37.49 -0.27 -14.33
CA PRO A 327 37.98 -1.62 -14.09
C PRO A 327 38.04 -2.00 -12.61
N LYS A 328 38.31 -1.07 -11.70
CA LYS A 328 38.24 -1.33 -10.25
C LYS A 328 36.82 -1.64 -9.79
N THR A 329 35.84 -0.85 -10.25
CA THR A 329 34.43 -1.07 -9.97
C THR A 329 33.97 -2.41 -10.54
N TRP A 330 34.35 -2.74 -11.78
CA TRP A 330 34.04 -4.03 -12.39
C TRP A 330 34.61 -5.21 -11.60
N LYS A 331 35.89 -5.14 -11.25
CA LYS A 331 36.56 -6.16 -10.42
C LYS A 331 35.84 -6.35 -9.08
N TYR A 332 35.44 -5.24 -8.42
CA TYR A 332 34.71 -5.28 -7.17
C TYR A 332 33.35 -5.97 -7.33
N LEU A 333 32.56 -5.59 -8.33
CA LEU A 333 31.24 -6.19 -8.59
C LEU A 333 31.36 -7.68 -8.92
N THR A 334 32.32 -8.04 -9.74
CA THR A 334 32.56 -9.43 -10.18
C THR A 334 33.01 -10.33 -9.03
N SER A 335 33.88 -9.83 -8.14
CA SER A 335 34.28 -10.57 -6.93
C SER A 335 33.12 -10.84 -5.96
N HIS A 336 32.05 -10.09 -6.07
CA HIS A 336 30.86 -10.23 -5.23
C HIS A 336 29.63 -10.78 -5.99
N LYS A 337 29.81 -11.36 -7.18
CA LYS A 337 28.71 -11.82 -8.06
C LYS A 337 27.71 -12.71 -7.35
N SER A 338 28.14 -13.58 -6.44
CA SER A 338 27.26 -14.47 -5.67
C SER A 338 26.20 -13.76 -4.82
N PHE A 339 26.42 -12.51 -4.42
CA PHE A 339 25.42 -11.72 -3.70
C PHE A 339 24.31 -11.22 -4.62
N PHE A 340 24.63 -10.91 -5.87
CA PHE A 340 23.66 -10.49 -6.88
C PHE A 340 22.79 -11.67 -7.35
N GLU A 341 23.36 -12.85 -7.48
CA GLU A 341 22.64 -14.09 -7.84
C GLU A 341 21.61 -14.50 -6.78
N LYS A 342 21.85 -14.15 -5.51
CA LYS A 342 20.92 -14.42 -4.39
C LYS A 342 19.75 -13.45 -4.30
N ARG A 343 19.63 -12.45 -5.20
CA ARG A 343 18.48 -11.52 -5.21
C ARG A 343 17.18 -12.27 -5.50
N LYS A 344 16.20 -12.10 -4.62
CA LYS A 344 14.94 -12.87 -4.66
C LYS A 344 13.88 -12.30 -5.61
N SER A 345 13.96 -11.01 -5.93
CA SER A 345 12.93 -10.34 -6.73
C SER A 345 12.98 -10.80 -8.18
N SER A 346 11.83 -11.14 -8.74
CA SER A 346 11.68 -11.57 -10.14
C SER A 346 12.06 -10.50 -11.16
N ILE A 347 12.15 -9.23 -10.75
CA ILE A 347 12.55 -8.12 -11.65
C ILE A 347 13.98 -8.29 -12.18
N TYR A 348 14.85 -9.03 -11.46
CA TYR A 348 16.23 -9.29 -11.87
C TYR A 348 16.36 -10.50 -12.80
N LYS A 349 15.29 -11.29 -12.97
CA LYS A 349 15.26 -12.36 -13.96
C LYS A 349 15.33 -11.73 -15.36
N ASN A 350 16.30 -12.13 -16.17
CA ASN A 350 16.53 -11.58 -17.51
C ASN A 350 16.95 -10.08 -17.52
N ALA A 351 17.48 -9.56 -16.42
CA ALA A 351 18.10 -8.25 -16.37
C ALA A 351 19.64 -8.41 -16.50
N PRO A 352 20.36 -7.38 -16.97
CA PRO A 352 21.82 -7.39 -16.99
C PRO A 352 22.44 -7.67 -15.61
N ASP A 353 23.63 -8.23 -15.57
CA ASP A 353 24.38 -8.42 -14.32
C ASP A 353 24.52 -7.08 -13.60
N TYR A 354 24.51 -7.09 -12.29
CA TYR A 354 24.63 -5.89 -11.42
C TYR A 354 23.58 -4.81 -11.64
N SER A 355 22.48 -5.12 -12.36
CA SER A 355 21.41 -4.17 -12.67
C SER A 355 20.68 -3.66 -11.45
N MET A 356 20.11 -2.45 -11.59
CA MET A 356 19.27 -1.81 -10.61
C MET A 356 17.99 -1.26 -11.25
N PHE A 357 16.99 -0.95 -10.43
CA PHE A 357 15.71 -0.40 -10.85
C PHE A 357 15.45 0.93 -10.13
N GLY A 358 14.43 1.68 -10.55
CA GLY A 358 14.19 3.01 -10.03
C GLY A 358 15.29 3.99 -10.42
N ILE A 359 15.92 3.76 -11.57
CA ILE A 359 16.99 4.57 -12.13
C ILE A 359 16.58 5.14 -13.49
N GLY A 360 17.02 6.33 -13.80
CA GLY A 360 16.78 7.06 -15.04
C GLY A 360 17.40 8.44 -14.96
N GLU A 361 17.29 9.26 -16.01
CA GLU A 361 17.81 10.63 -16.05
C GLU A 361 17.34 11.46 -14.85
N TYR A 362 16.09 11.26 -14.43
CA TYR A 362 15.50 11.90 -13.26
C TYR A 362 16.28 11.63 -11.95
N SER A 363 16.99 10.52 -11.86
CA SER A 363 17.81 10.19 -10.69
C SER A 363 19.02 11.11 -10.53
N TYR A 364 19.43 11.74 -11.63
CA TYR A 364 20.58 12.66 -11.69
C TYR A 364 20.18 14.14 -11.59
N SER A 365 18.91 14.45 -11.38
CA SER A 365 18.45 15.83 -11.14
C SER A 365 19.20 16.41 -9.92
N PRO A 366 19.73 17.65 -10.02
CA PRO A 366 20.45 18.29 -8.92
C PRO A 366 19.54 18.71 -7.77
N TYR A 367 18.26 18.97 -8.07
CA TYR A 367 17.28 19.41 -7.08
C TYR A 367 16.09 18.46 -7.07
N LYS A 368 15.81 17.90 -5.89
CA LYS A 368 14.67 17.02 -5.66
C LYS A 368 13.94 17.43 -4.40
N VAL A 369 12.64 17.23 -4.36
CA VAL A 369 11.87 17.23 -3.12
C VAL A 369 11.40 15.82 -2.86
N GLY A 370 11.88 15.23 -1.77
CA GLY A 370 11.64 13.84 -1.43
C GLY A 370 10.94 13.65 -0.11
N VAL A 371 10.37 12.46 0.08
CA VAL A 371 9.67 12.05 1.30
C VAL A 371 9.88 10.56 1.57
N SER A 372 9.97 10.20 2.84
CA SER A 372 9.97 8.81 3.29
C SER A 372 8.58 8.19 3.14
N GLY A 373 8.48 7.00 2.54
CA GLY A 373 7.23 6.25 2.50
C GLY A 373 6.80 5.64 3.83
N PHE A 374 7.69 5.55 4.84
CA PHE A 374 7.43 4.84 6.09
C PHE A 374 6.87 5.70 7.23
N TYR A 375 7.13 7.00 7.24
CA TYR A 375 6.72 7.85 8.36
C TYR A 375 5.23 8.15 8.32
N LYS A 376 4.59 8.16 9.49
CA LYS A 376 3.19 8.52 9.64
C LYS A 376 2.91 10.02 9.52
N LYS A 377 3.93 10.85 9.72
CA LYS A 377 3.91 12.28 9.42
C LYS A 377 4.90 12.53 8.29
N PRO A 378 4.46 12.92 7.10
CA PRO A 378 5.35 13.12 5.96
C PRO A 378 6.15 14.41 6.17
N LEU A 379 7.46 14.31 6.13
CA LEU A 379 8.36 15.46 6.03
C LEU A 379 8.95 15.46 4.63
N PHE A 380 8.61 16.46 3.85
CA PHE A 380 9.17 16.68 2.54
C PHE A 380 10.48 17.42 2.65
N SER A 381 11.54 16.84 2.12
CA SER A 381 12.90 17.39 2.23
C SER A 381 13.42 17.79 0.86
N LEU A 382 13.98 18.98 0.78
CA LEU A 382 14.81 19.41 -0.35
C LEU A 382 16.14 18.65 -0.32
N LEU A 383 16.43 17.91 -1.37
CA LEU A 383 17.67 17.18 -1.57
C LEU A 383 18.52 17.94 -2.59
N SER A 384 19.66 18.48 -2.17
CA SER A 384 20.58 19.20 -3.03
C SER A 384 21.98 19.10 -2.47
N SER A 385 22.87 18.42 -3.19
CA SER A 385 24.25 18.27 -2.76
C SER A 385 25.05 19.55 -2.98
N GLY A 386 25.72 20.01 -1.94
CA GLY A 386 26.66 21.14 -2.02
C GLY A 386 27.90 20.84 -2.90
N THR A 387 28.17 19.57 -3.22
CA THR A 387 29.30 19.12 -4.06
C THR A 387 28.94 19.02 -5.54
N GLY A 388 27.68 19.29 -5.93
CA GLY A 388 27.17 19.13 -7.29
C GLY A 388 26.89 17.66 -7.69
N SER A 389 27.24 16.68 -6.84
CA SER A 389 26.92 15.28 -7.11
C SER A 389 25.43 14.99 -6.83
N PRO A 390 24.67 14.40 -7.77
CA PRO A 390 23.26 14.11 -7.54
C PRO A 390 23.02 13.18 -6.34
N ILE A 391 22.07 13.53 -5.50
CA ILE A 391 21.68 12.67 -4.36
C ILE A 391 20.72 11.58 -4.86
N MET A 392 21.05 10.32 -4.60
CA MET A 392 20.17 9.17 -4.81
C MET A 392 19.32 8.93 -3.56
N THR A 393 18.12 8.37 -3.74
CA THR A 393 17.27 7.91 -2.64
C THR A 393 17.01 6.41 -2.78
N ASP A 394 16.71 5.73 -1.68
CA ASP A 394 16.37 4.31 -1.72
C ASP A 394 14.92 4.05 -2.20
N ASP A 395 14.60 2.80 -2.55
CA ASP A 395 13.28 2.38 -3.06
C ASP A 395 12.12 2.52 -2.04
N THR A 396 12.42 2.98 -0.85
CA THR A 396 11.42 3.24 0.19
C THR A 396 11.04 4.71 0.30
N SER A 397 11.63 5.54 -0.54
CA SER A 397 11.44 6.99 -0.64
C SER A 397 10.83 7.35 -1.99
N TYR A 398 10.10 8.46 -2.02
CA TYR A 398 9.51 9.02 -3.23
C TYR A 398 9.96 10.47 -3.38
N PHE A 399 10.10 10.94 -4.64
CA PHE A 399 10.55 12.30 -4.91
C PHE A 399 10.00 12.85 -6.24
N ILE A 400 10.02 14.17 -6.35
CA ILE A 400 9.86 14.93 -7.59
C ILE A 400 11.15 15.68 -7.90
N CYS A 401 11.38 15.95 -9.20
CA CYS A 401 12.52 16.72 -9.68
C CYS A 401 12.10 18.15 -10.02
N LEU A 402 12.93 19.11 -9.67
CA LEU A 402 12.69 20.53 -9.90
C LEU A 402 13.90 21.13 -10.66
N PRO A 403 13.68 22.18 -11.49
CA PRO A 403 14.73 22.73 -12.33
C PRO A 403 15.74 23.62 -11.58
N SER A 404 15.36 24.20 -10.44
CA SER A 404 16.21 25.10 -9.66
C SER A 404 16.07 24.89 -8.16
N PHE A 405 17.01 25.43 -7.40
CA PHE A 405 16.94 25.45 -5.94
C PHE A 405 15.67 26.19 -5.47
N ASP A 406 15.38 27.35 -6.04
CA ASP A 406 14.25 28.19 -5.61
C ASP A 406 12.89 27.50 -5.84
N THR A 407 12.71 26.86 -6.98
CA THR A 407 11.49 26.08 -7.25
C THR A 407 11.39 24.86 -6.36
N ALA A 408 12.51 24.20 -6.03
CA ALA A 408 12.52 23.06 -5.13
C ALA A 408 12.28 23.49 -3.68
N TYR A 409 12.82 24.60 -3.25
CA TYR A 409 12.61 25.18 -1.94
C TYR A 409 11.13 25.57 -1.74
N THR A 410 10.55 26.25 -2.72
CA THR A 410 9.13 26.61 -2.70
C THR A 410 8.23 25.36 -2.69
N ALA A 411 8.50 24.37 -3.52
CA ALA A 411 7.76 23.10 -3.53
C ALA A 411 7.85 22.38 -2.17
N MET A 412 9.02 22.38 -1.55
CA MET A 412 9.22 21.79 -0.22
C MET A 412 8.38 22.50 0.83
N LEU A 413 8.31 23.84 0.83
CA LEU A 413 7.45 24.59 1.75
C LEU A 413 5.97 24.32 1.51
N ILE A 414 5.53 24.33 0.24
CA ILE A 414 4.14 24.03 -0.15
C ILE A 414 3.73 22.64 0.37
N LEU A 415 4.54 21.62 0.13
CA LEU A 415 4.25 20.25 0.53
C LEU A 415 4.27 20.05 2.06
N ASN A 416 5.01 20.86 2.81
CA ASN A 416 5.02 20.86 4.26
C ASN A 416 4.01 21.84 4.89
N SER A 417 3.29 22.65 4.10
CA SER A 417 2.27 23.56 4.61
C SER A 417 1.16 22.81 5.32
N GLU A 418 0.54 23.43 6.30
CA GLU A 418 -0.53 22.85 7.10
C GLU A 418 -1.68 22.33 6.20
N HIS A 419 -2.03 23.08 5.16
CA HIS A 419 -3.09 22.72 4.22
C HIS A 419 -2.81 21.40 3.49
N VAL A 420 -1.59 21.24 2.93
CA VAL A 420 -1.22 20.00 2.20
C VAL A 420 -1.01 18.84 3.17
N GLN A 421 -0.45 19.08 4.36
CA GLN A 421 -0.28 18.05 5.38
C GLN A 421 -1.63 17.50 5.86
N ASN A 422 -2.60 18.38 6.09
CA ASN A 422 -3.96 18.02 6.48
C ASN A 422 -4.66 17.21 5.36
N TYR A 423 -4.53 17.65 4.11
CA TYR A 423 -5.05 16.91 2.97
C TYR A 423 -4.43 15.52 2.86
N LEU A 424 -3.10 15.39 2.94
CA LEU A 424 -2.42 14.10 2.89
C LEU A 424 -2.86 13.16 4.01
N CYS A 425 -3.03 13.67 5.23
CA CYS A 425 -3.55 12.89 6.35
C CYS A 425 -5.01 12.46 6.13
N SER A 426 -5.80 13.21 5.35
CA SER A 426 -7.18 12.86 5.04
C SER A 426 -7.32 11.71 4.05
N ILE A 427 -6.34 11.53 3.15
CA ILE A 427 -6.37 10.49 2.10
C ILE A 427 -5.43 9.31 2.38
N ALA A 428 -4.47 9.46 3.29
CA ALA A 428 -3.53 8.40 3.67
C ALA A 428 -4.07 7.55 4.82
N PHE A 429 -3.81 6.25 4.76
CA PHE A 429 -4.12 5.33 5.85
C PHE A 429 -2.85 5.09 6.68
N LEU A 430 -2.77 5.75 7.85
CA LEU A 430 -1.59 5.75 8.71
C LEU A 430 -1.30 4.39 9.38
N ASP A 431 -2.24 3.47 9.34
CA ASP A 431 -2.08 2.07 9.72
C ASP A 431 -1.27 1.26 8.69
N SER A 432 -1.15 1.75 7.45
CA SER A 432 -0.34 1.12 6.41
C SER A 432 1.14 1.18 6.72
N LYS A 433 1.90 0.15 6.31
CA LYS A 433 3.37 0.15 6.41
C LYS A 433 4.01 1.34 5.67
N ARG A 434 3.39 1.75 4.55
CA ARG A 434 3.80 2.91 3.74
C ARG A 434 2.56 3.75 3.47
N PRO A 435 2.19 4.69 4.35
CA PRO A 435 0.97 5.49 4.17
C PRO A 435 1.07 6.44 2.97
N PHE A 436 2.25 7.01 2.71
CA PHE A 436 2.47 7.96 1.62
C PHE A 436 3.15 7.26 0.43
N THR A 437 2.36 6.44 -0.27
CA THR A 437 2.81 5.78 -1.49
C THR A 437 2.82 6.74 -2.68
N LYS A 438 3.49 6.36 -3.77
CA LYS A 438 3.45 7.10 -5.03
C LYS A 438 2.01 7.44 -5.45
N LYS A 439 1.06 6.48 -5.37
CA LYS A 439 -0.36 6.70 -5.70
C LYS A 439 -1.03 7.77 -4.85
N VAL A 440 -0.68 7.90 -3.58
CA VAL A 440 -1.19 8.95 -2.69
C VAL A 440 -0.61 10.30 -3.08
N LEU A 441 0.69 10.37 -3.32
CA LEU A 441 1.40 11.60 -3.67
C LEU A 441 0.98 12.13 -5.07
N GLU A 442 0.72 11.24 -6.03
CA GLU A 442 0.23 11.59 -7.38
C GLU A 442 -1.19 12.20 -7.37
N GLN A 443 -1.90 12.16 -6.25
CA GLN A 443 -3.20 12.80 -6.11
C GLN A 443 -3.13 14.28 -5.73
N ILE A 444 -1.96 14.82 -5.41
CA ILE A 444 -1.80 16.22 -5.05
C ILE A 444 -1.88 17.07 -6.34
N ASP A 445 -2.99 17.76 -6.53
CA ASP A 445 -3.15 18.75 -7.60
C ASP A 445 -2.55 20.10 -7.16
N PHE A 446 -1.37 20.41 -7.64
CA PHE A 446 -0.65 21.64 -7.29
C PHE A 446 -1.37 22.91 -7.76
N HIS A 447 -2.21 22.86 -8.80
CA HIS A 447 -2.99 24.03 -9.21
C HIS A 447 -4.02 24.36 -8.13
N LYS A 448 -4.79 23.37 -7.66
CA LYS A 448 -5.74 23.57 -6.55
C LYS A 448 -5.04 24.01 -5.25
N VAL A 449 -3.83 23.51 -5.03
CA VAL A 449 -3.03 23.94 -3.87
C VAL A 449 -2.67 25.41 -3.98
N LEU A 450 -2.26 25.89 -5.16
CA LEU A 450 -1.91 27.29 -5.38
C LEU A 450 -3.11 28.26 -5.34
N ASP A 451 -4.34 27.76 -5.58
CA ASP A 451 -5.55 28.58 -5.42
C ASP A 451 -5.82 28.92 -3.94
N VAL A 452 -5.22 28.18 -3.00
CA VAL A 452 -5.44 28.33 -1.56
C VAL A 452 -4.23 28.92 -0.84
N ILE A 453 -3.02 28.43 -1.15
CA ILE A 453 -1.79 28.81 -0.45
C ILE A 453 -1.41 30.26 -0.74
N GLN A 454 -1.11 31.00 0.34
CA GLN A 454 -0.62 32.37 0.30
C GLN A 454 0.85 32.43 0.74
N MET A 455 1.52 33.55 0.44
CA MET A 455 2.89 33.78 0.91
C MET A 455 3.03 33.63 2.44
N ALA A 456 2.02 34.08 3.19
CA ALA A 456 2.00 33.97 4.64
C ALA A 456 2.10 32.52 5.12
N ASP A 457 1.45 31.56 4.41
CA ASP A 457 1.51 30.12 4.75
C ASP A 457 2.92 29.57 4.52
N LEU A 458 3.61 30.01 3.48
CA LEU A 458 4.99 29.61 3.18
C LEU A 458 5.97 30.14 4.23
N ILE A 459 5.84 31.40 4.63
CA ILE A 459 6.65 32.03 5.69
C ILE A 459 6.39 31.30 7.02
N GLN A 460 5.13 30.99 7.32
CA GLN A 460 4.80 30.23 8.53
C GLN A 460 5.40 28.81 8.51
N THR A 461 5.33 28.13 7.37
CA THR A 461 5.89 26.80 7.17
C THR A 461 7.42 26.81 7.34
N GLU A 462 8.09 27.80 6.75
CA GLU A 462 9.54 28.02 6.88
C GLU A 462 9.95 28.15 8.35
N LYS A 463 9.22 28.97 9.12
CA LYS A 463 9.40 29.13 10.55
C LYS A 463 9.17 27.83 11.34
N GLN A 464 8.09 27.10 11.02
CA GLN A 464 7.76 25.82 11.68
C GLN A 464 8.82 24.75 11.42
N LEU A 465 9.47 24.78 10.26
CA LEU A 465 10.57 23.88 9.90
C LEU A 465 11.92 24.31 10.54
N GLY A 466 11.96 25.42 11.23
CA GLY A 466 13.19 25.96 11.85
C GLY A 466 14.22 26.44 10.83
N LEU A 467 13.79 26.90 9.67
CA LEU A 467 14.65 27.40 8.61
C LEU A 467 14.86 28.91 8.76
N GLU A 468 16.03 29.41 8.30
CA GLU A 468 16.24 30.83 8.09
C GLU A 468 15.29 31.35 7.01
N HIS A 469 14.78 32.58 7.20
CA HIS A 469 13.85 33.18 6.25
C HIS A 469 14.53 33.43 4.90
N LYS A 470 14.05 32.73 3.88
CA LYS A 470 14.58 32.76 2.53
C LYS A 470 13.49 32.94 1.46
N ILE A 471 12.30 32.42 1.72
CA ILE A 471 11.18 32.51 0.77
C ILE A 471 10.82 33.97 0.51
N ASN A 472 10.60 34.32 -0.74
CA ASN A 472 10.17 35.64 -1.20
C ASN A 472 9.17 35.55 -2.36
N GLU A 473 8.59 36.69 -2.76
CA GLU A 473 7.60 36.76 -3.84
C GLU A 473 8.15 36.24 -5.17
N ASP A 474 9.40 36.54 -5.51
CA ASP A 474 10.00 36.12 -6.79
C ASP A 474 10.09 34.59 -6.88
N MET A 475 10.45 33.91 -5.77
CA MET A 475 10.51 32.46 -5.70
C MET A 475 9.10 31.84 -5.83
N PHE A 476 8.10 32.45 -5.19
CA PHE A 476 6.73 31.95 -5.25
C PHE A 476 6.10 32.15 -6.63
N GLU A 477 6.27 33.35 -7.23
CA GLU A 477 5.80 33.63 -8.60
C GLU A 477 6.55 32.78 -9.63
N GLY A 478 7.86 32.56 -9.43
CA GLY A 478 8.66 31.65 -10.27
C GLY A 478 8.12 30.22 -10.23
N PHE A 479 7.68 29.74 -9.07
CA PHE A 479 7.03 28.42 -8.95
C PHE A 479 5.66 28.38 -9.65
N LYS A 480 4.83 29.42 -9.48
CA LYS A 480 3.54 29.53 -10.19
C LYS A 480 3.75 29.55 -11.72
N HIS A 481 4.76 30.27 -12.18
CA HIS A 481 5.10 30.31 -13.60
C HIS A 481 5.55 28.94 -14.12
N LEU A 482 6.36 28.21 -13.35
CA LEU A 482 6.76 26.84 -13.70
C LEU A 482 5.54 25.94 -13.93
N LEU A 483 4.52 26.02 -13.08
CA LEU A 483 3.31 25.21 -13.22
C LEU A 483 2.48 25.61 -14.46
N LYS A 484 2.37 26.91 -14.77
CA LYS A 484 1.70 27.38 -15.99
C LYS A 484 2.41 26.91 -17.27
N MET A 485 3.75 26.94 -17.28
CA MET A 485 4.56 26.43 -18.40
C MET A 485 4.47 24.91 -18.55
N GLY A 486 4.33 24.18 -17.46
CA GLY A 486 4.19 22.71 -17.44
C GLY A 486 2.91 22.21 -18.12
N GLN A 487 1.88 23.04 -18.24
CA GLN A 487 0.72 22.76 -19.11
C GLN A 487 1.09 22.78 -20.61
N MET A 488 2.19 23.41 -20.98
CA MET A 488 2.79 23.40 -22.31
C MET A 488 4.02 22.48 -22.31
N LYS A 489 3.85 21.16 -22.18
CA LYS A 489 4.87 20.12 -22.36
C LYS A 489 6.29 20.57 -22.01
N LEU A 490 6.70 20.39 -20.77
CA LEU A 490 8.13 20.43 -20.43
C LEU A 490 8.81 19.20 -21.05
N PRO A 491 9.71 19.35 -22.04
CA PRO A 491 10.51 18.24 -22.58
C PRO A 491 11.74 18.01 -21.70
N LEU A 492 11.62 18.07 -20.40
CA LEU A 492 12.70 17.73 -19.47
C LEU A 492 12.31 16.43 -18.79
N TYR A 493 12.89 15.34 -19.31
CA TYR A 493 12.76 13.97 -18.81
C TYR A 493 11.52 13.17 -19.29
N ALA A 494 11.17 13.26 -20.58
CA ALA A 494 10.29 12.31 -21.24
C ALA A 494 11.11 11.10 -21.70
N SER A 495 10.84 9.96 -21.11
CA SER A 495 10.96 8.55 -21.47
C SER A 495 11.45 7.69 -20.31
#